data_d700b6b0cf5aee32a43750cc9d3e7a3a
#
_entry.id   d700b6b0cf5aee32a43750cc9d3e7a3a
#
_cell.length_a   1.000
_cell.length_b   1.000
_cell.length_c   1.000
_cell.angle_alpha   90.00
_cell.angle_beta   90.00
_cell.angle_gamma   90.00
#
_symmetry.space_group_name_H-M   'P 1'
#
loop_
_entity.id
_entity.type
_entity.pdbx_description
1 polymer ?
#
loop_
_entity_poly.entity_id
_entity_poly.type
_entity_poly.pdbx_seq_one_letter_code
_entity_poly.pdbx_strand_id
1 'polypeptide(L)'
;MTSRIQDNAAPGLDLAAAVARDAADPLAPFRDRFDIPAEVIYLDGNSLGVLPKGVAERVAESVASEWGTGLIRSWNAAGWIDLPRHVGARIAPLVGAEPDCVVAADSTTVNLFKVVSAAVSLRPERTKIVTETRNFPTDNYIAEGVIRQCGDRHRLPLGATP
;
A
#
# COMPACT_ATOMS: atom_id res chain seq x y z
N MET A 1 -43.99 -3.53 -13.32
CA MET A 1 -43.33 -2.23 -13.51
C MET A 1 -41.83 -2.52 -13.71
N THR A 2 -41.47 -2.67 -14.98
CA THR A 2 -40.07 -2.92 -15.39
C THR A 2 -39.37 -1.57 -15.53
N SER A 3 -38.53 -1.23 -14.57
CA SER A 3 -37.65 -0.05 -14.64
C SER A 3 -36.66 -0.26 -15.79
N ARG A 4 -36.75 0.53 -16.83
CA ARG A 4 -35.73 0.67 -17.87
C ARG A 4 -34.51 1.31 -17.20
N ILE A 5 -33.44 0.51 -17.04
CA ILE A 5 -32.10 1.05 -16.82
C ILE A 5 -31.80 1.86 -18.09
N GLN A 6 -31.76 3.18 -17.96
CA GLN A 6 -31.29 4.06 -19.04
C GLN A 6 -29.80 3.76 -19.24
N ASP A 7 -29.45 3.27 -20.43
CA ASP A 7 -28.08 3.16 -20.92
C ASP A 7 -27.45 4.56 -20.95
N ASN A 8 -26.81 4.94 -19.87
CA ASN A 8 -25.98 6.13 -19.77
C ASN A 8 -24.53 5.77 -20.16
N ALA A 9 -24.36 5.07 -21.28
CA ALA A 9 -23.06 4.85 -21.89
C ALA A 9 -22.52 6.21 -22.33
N ALA A 10 -21.43 6.63 -21.73
CA ALA A 10 -20.69 7.80 -22.18
C ALA A 10 -20.37 7.64 -23.68
N PRO A 11 -20.64 8.66 -24.51
CA PRO A 11 -20.44 8.55 -25.95
C PRO A 11 -18.98 8.23 -26.24
N GLY A 12 -18.72 7.08 -26.90
CA GLY A 12 -17.41 6.74 -27.45
C GLY A 12 -16.64 5.59 -26.80
N LEU A 13 -17.25 4.77 -25.92
CA LEU A 13 -16.65 3.56 -25.36
C LEU A 13 -17.33 2.29 -25.91
N ASP A 14 -17.18 2.04 -27.21
CA ASP A 14 -17.48 0.74 -27.81
C ASP A 14 -16.22 -0.16 -27.79
N LEU A 15 -16.40 -1.44 -28.12
CA LEU A 15 -15.31 -2.40 -28.16
C LEU A 15 -14.21 -1.99 -29.16
N ALA A 16 -14.55 -1.40 -30.29
CA ALA A 16 -13.60 -0.97 -31.30
C ALA A 16 -12.72 0.18 -30.79
N ALA A 17 -13.33 1.14 -30.05
CA ALA A 17 -12.59 2.22 -29.40
C ALA A 17 -11.68 1.70 -28.27
N ALA A 18 -12.09 0.69 -27.51
CA ALA A 18 -11.27 0.07 -26.49
C ALA A 18 -10.06 -0.63 -27.12
N VAL A 19 -10.26 -1.45 -28.14
CA VAL A 19 -9.18 -2.14 -28.88
C VAL A 19 -8.21 -1.14 -29.50
N ALA A 20 -8.70 -0.04 -30.05
CA ALA A 20 -7.83 0.99 -30.60
C ALA A 20 -6.96 1.68 -29.54
N ARG A 21 -7.50 1.89 -28.34
CA ARG A 21 -6.73 2.43 -27.20
C ARG A 21 -5.69 1.44 -26.71
N ASP A 22 -6.03 0.16 -26.60
CA ASP A 22 -5.08 -0.89 -26.21
C ASP A 22 -3.91 -0.98 -27.20
N ALA A 23 -4.20 -0.89 -28.49
CA ALA A 23 -3.17 -0.90 -29.55
C ALA A 23 -2.24 0.33 -29.51
N ALA A 24 -2.73 1.46 -28.98
CA ALA A 24 -1.97 2.70 -28.85
C ALA A 24 -1.35 2.91 -27.45
N ASP A 25 -1.54 1.98 -26.51
CA ASP A 25 -1.07 2.12 -25.13
C ASP A 25 0.46 1.99 -25.05
N PRO A 26 1.17 3.08 -24.69
CA PRO A 26 2.63 3.05 -24.51
C PRO A 26 3.06 2.20 -23.31
N LEU A 27 2.15 1.85 -22.41
CA LEU A 27 2.42 1.02 -21.25
C LEU A 27 2.23 -0.48 -21.51
N ALA A 28 1.62 -0.86 -22.64
CA ALA A 28 1.37 -2.27 -22.99
C ALA A 28 2.60 -3.17 -22.80
N PRO A 29 3.84 -2.79 -23.22
CA PRO A 29 5.02 -3.62 -23.04
C PRO A 29 5.40 -3.89 -21.56
N PHE A 30 4.94 -3.06 -20.63
CA PHE A 30 5.22 -3.26 -19.21
C PHE A 30 4.48 -4.48 -18.64
N ARG A 31 3.37 -4.92 -19.27
CA ARG A 31 2.66 -6.13 -18.86
C ARG A 31 3.57 -7.36 -18.87
N ASP A 32 4.52 -7.42 -19.81
CA ASP A 32 5.46 -8.54 -19.94
C ASP A 32 6.46 -8.65 -18.79
N ARG A 33 6.52 -7.65 -17.92
CA ARG A 33 7.35 -7.68 -16.71
C ARG A 33 6.71 -8.42 -15.53
N PHE A 34 5.47 -8.89 -15.69
CA PHE A 34 4.69 -9.53 -14.64
C PHE A 34 4.22 -10.91 -15.06
N ASP A 35 4.05 -11.79 -14.07
CA ASP A 35 3.44 -13.10 -14.25
C ASP A 35 1.95 -12.97 -13.93
N ILE A 36 1.15 -12.79 -14.98
CA ILE A 36 -0.30 -12.64 -14.90
C ILE A 36 -0.94 -13.87 -15.52
N PRO A 37 -1.78 -14.63 -14.78
CA PRO A 37 -2.51 -15.77 -15.36
C PRO A 37 -3.36 -15.34 -16.55
N ALA A 38 -3.28 -16.07 -17.64
CA ALA A 38 -3.95 -15.72 -18.91
C ALA A 38 -5.48 -15.67 -18.78
N GLU A 39 -6.04 -16.50 -17.89
CA GLU A 39 -7.47 -16.67 -17.67
C GLU A 39 -8.07 -15.59 -16.75
N VAL A 40 -7.25 -14.69 -16.20
CA VAL A 40 -7.70 -13.72 -15.19
C VAL A 40 -7.58 -12.29 -15.71
N ILE A 41 -8.70 -11.57 -15.66
CA ILE A 41 -8.70 -10.11 -15.78
C ILE A 41 -8.50 -9.54 -14.37
N TYR A 42 -7.25 -9.27 -14.00
CA TYR A 42 -6.92 -8.81 -12.66
C TYR A 42 -6.92 -7.28 -12.58
N LEU A 43 -7.85 -6.72 -11.81
CA LEU A 43 -8.03 -5.27 -11.64
C LEU A 43 -7.88 -4.80 -10.18
N ASP A 44 -7.45 -5.69 -9.27
CA ASP A 44 -7.32 -5.40 -7.84
C ASP A 44 -5.86 -5.29 -7.38
N GLY A 45 -5.03 -4.68 -8.22
CA GLY A 45 -3.61 -4.47 -7.94
C GLY A 45 -3.33 -3.54 -6.75
N ASN A 46 -4.33 -2.78 -6.29
CA ASN A 46 -4.25 -1.97 -5.07
C ASN A 46 -4.31 -2.81 -3.78
N SER A 47 -5.02 -3.94 -3.79
CA SER A 47 -5.07 -4.87 -2.65
C SER A 47 -3.84 -5.77 -2.62
N LEU A 48 -3.51 -6.37 -3.75
CA LEU A 48 -2.30 -7.19 -3.94
C LEU A 48 -1.79 -7.01 -5.36
N GLY A 49 -0.57 -6.50 -5.53
CA GLY A 49 0.07 -6.40 -6.83
C GLY A 49 0.31 -7.76 -7.47
N VAL A 50 0.28 -7.81 -8.81
CA VAL A 50 0.68 -9.01 -9.57
C VAL A 50 2.17 -9.28 -9.37
N LEU A 51 2.58 -10.55 -9.47
CA LEU A 51 3.97 -10.97 -9.26
C LEU A 51 4.88 -10.42 -10.37
N PRO A 52 5.86 -9.57 -10.06
CA PRO A 52 6.89 -9.20 -11.03
C PRO A 52 7.82 -10.37 -11.32
N LYS A 53 8.21 -10.55 -12.57
CA LYS A 53 9.21 -11.57 -12.97
C LYS A 53 10.54 -11.35 -12.26
N GLY A 54 11.18 -12.43 -11.86
CA GLY A 54 12.45 -12.42 -11.13
C GLY A 54 12.33 -12.26 -9.61
N VAL A 55 11.13 -11.99 -9.07
CA VAL A 55 10.95 -11.84 -7.62
C VAL A 55 11.09 -13.18 -6.91
N ALA A 56 10.51 -14.26 -7.46
CA ALA A 56 10.61 -15.59 -6.86
C ALA A 56 12.07 -16.06 -6.75
N GLU A 57 12.84 -15.86 -7.81
CA GLU A 57 14.26 -16.20 -7.88
C GLU A 57 15.07 -15.35 -6.89
N ARG A 58 14.77 -14.06 -6.79
CA ARG A 58 15.45 -13.16 -5.84
C ARG A 58 15.16 -13.53 -4.38
N VAL A 59 13.95 -13.95 -4.07
CA VAL A 59 13.59 -14.45 -2.73
C VAL A 59 14.33 -15.76 -2.44
N ALA A 60 14.36 -16.68 -3.39
CA ALA A 60 15.09 -17.95 -3.26
C ALA A 60 16.59 -17.72 -3.02
N GLU A 61 17.21 -16.77 -3.73
CA GLU A 61 18.60 -16.35 -3.52
C GLU A 61 18.82 -15.78 -2.12
N SER A 62 17.93 -14.91 -1.65
CA SER A 62 18.00 -14.36 -0.29
C SER A 62 17.96 -15.46 0.78
N VAL A 63 17.12 -16.48 0.58
CA VAL A 63 17.00 -17.59 1.54
C VAL A 63 18.24 -18.50 1.49
N ALA A 64 18.65 -18.92 0.31
CA ALA A 64 19.71 -19.91 0.16
C ALA A 64 21.11 -19.34 0.46
N SER A 65 21.39 -18.16 -0.05
CA SER A 65 22.73 -17.55 -0.04
C SER A 65 22.88 -16.56 1.12
N GLU A 66 22.08 -15.51 1.13
CA GLU A 66 22.24 -14.46 2.13
C GLU A 66 21.94 -14.97 3.54
N TRP A 67 20.83 -15.67 3.72
CA TRP A 67 20.50 -16.27 5.02
C TRP A 67 21.27 -17.58 5.23
N GLY A 68 21.08 -18.56 4.36
CA GLY A 68 21.59 -19.92 4.55
C GLY A 68 23.11 -19.97 4.70
N THR A 69 23.87 -19.17 3.94
CA THR A 69 25.34 -19.14 3.93
C THR A 69 25.90 -17.92 4.69
N GLY A 70 25.31 -16.76 4.47
CA GLY A 70 25.77 -15.48 5.03
C GLY A 70 25.51 -15.36 6.53
N LEU A 71 24.39 -15.93 7.01
CA LEU A 71 23.95 -15.89 8.40
C LEU A 71 23.89 -14.44 8.91
N ILE A 72 24.30 -14.20 10.15
CA ILE A 72 24.28 -12.86 10.75
C ILE A 72 25.13 -11.82 10.00
N ARG A 73 26.15 -12.24 9.26
CA ARG A 73 26.98 -11.33 8.48
C ARG A 73 26.22 -10.60 7.38
N SER A 74 25.10 -11.16 6.92
CA SER A 74 24.28 -10.59 5.84
C SER A 74 23.57 -9.30 6.24
N TRP A 75 23.48 -8.99 7.52
CA TRP A 75 23.06 -7.66 7.95
C TRP A 75 23.87 -6.55 7.28
N ASN A 76 25.20 -6.73 7.21
CA ASN A 76 26.09 -5.79 6.55
C ASN A 76 26.44 -6.22 5.12
N ALA A 77 26.85 -7.48 4.92
CA ALA A 77 27.38 -7.95 3.65
C ALA A 77 26.34 -7.97 2.53
N ALA A 78 25.08 -8.27 2.82
CA ALA A 78 23.96 -8.20 1.89
C ALA A 78 23.13 -6.91 2.03
N GLY A 79 23.53 -6.01 2.92
CA GLY A 79 22.90 -4.70 3.10
C GLY A 79 21.52 -4.74 3.74
N TRP A 80 21.15 -5.78 4.47
CA TRP A 80 19.83 -5.91 5.09
C TRP A 80 19.53 -4.77 6.07
N ILE A 81 20.53 -4.25 6.78
CA ILE A 81 20.33 -3.16 7.74
C ILE A 81 19.83 -1.87 7.07
N ASP A 82 20.24 -1.65 5.83
CA ASP A 82 19.87 -0.45 5.08
C ASP A 82 18.68 -0.68 4.14
N LEU A 83 18.21 -1.92 3.97
CA LEU A 83 17.16 -2.29 3.03
C LEU A 83 15.87 -1.48 3.20
N PRO A 84 15.36 -1.24 4.43
CA PRO A 84 14.18 -0.41 4.64
C PRO A 84 14.31 1.00 4.09
N ARG A 85 15.48 1.60 4.22
CA ARG A 85 15.79 2.95 3.69
C ARG A 85 15.96 2.93 2.18
N HIS A 86 16.66 1.94 1.63
CA HIS A 86 16.81 1.78 0.18
C HIS A 86 15.47 1.62 -0.52
N VAL A 87 14.56 0.83 0.03
CA VAL A 87 13.20 0.67 -0.50
C VAL A 87 12.44 1.98 -0.36
N GLY A 88 12.50 2.62 0.81
CA GLY A 88 11.89 3.92 1.05
C GLY A 88 12.33 4.99 0.06
N ALA A 89 13.64 5.10 -0.20
CA ALA A 89 14.20 6.05 -1.16
C ALA A 89 13.68 5.84 -2.60
N ARG A 90 13.34 4.60 -2.98
CA ARG A 90 12.72 4.29 -4.28
C ARG A 90 11.22 4.63 -4.33
N ILE A 91 10.54 4.56 -3.19
CA ILE A 91 9.13 4.93 -3.05
C ILE A 91 8.96 6.45 -3.00
N ALA A 92 9.90 7.16 -2.38
CA ALA A 92 9.82 8.59 -2.13
C ALA A 92 9.40 9.43 -3.36
N PRO A 93 9.99 9.27 -4.56
CA PRO A 93 9.56 10.02 -5.74
C PRO A 93 8.11 9.77 -6.14
N LEU A 94 7.57 8.57 -5.88
CA LEU A 94 6.20 8.22 -6.23
C LEU A 94 5.17 8.91 -5.34
N VAL A 95 5.56 9.28 -4.12
CA VAL A 95 4.71 9.98 -3.14
C VAL A 95 5.08 11.45 -2.96
N GLY A 96 6.01 11.96 -3.76
CA GLY A 96 6.45 13.36 -3.71
C GLY A 96 7.24 13.72 -2.45
N ALA A 97 7.98 12.77 -1.88
CA ALA A 97 8.80 12.96 -0.69
C ALA A 97 10.31 12.93 -1.02
N GLU A 98 11.12 13.49 -0.12
CA GLU A 98 12.57 13.35 -0.20
C GLU A 98 13.00 11.90 0.14
N PRO A 99 14.10 11.40 -0.45
CA PRO A 99 14.52 9.99 -0.30
C PRO A 99 14.76 9.54 1.15
N ASP A 100 15.20 10.45 2.02
CA ASP A 100 15.47 10.19 3.43
C ASP A 100 14.24 10.33 4.35
N CYS A 101 13.11 10.79 3.79
CA CYS A 101 11.85 10.95 4.51
C CYS A 101 10.92 9.73 4.42
N VAL A 102 11.31 8.70 3.69
CA VAL A 102 10.51 7.48 3.52
C VAL A 102 11.27 6.25 3.99
N VAL A 103 10.60 5.40 4.74
CA VAL A 103 11.13 4.12 5.18
C VAL A 103 10.08 3.04 5.01
N ALA A 104 10.47 1.89 4.46
CA ALA A 104 9.60 0.71 4.40
C ALA A 104 9.76 -0.08 5.69
N ALA A 105 8.70 -0.23 6.47
CA ALA A 105 8.74 -0.92 7.74
C ALA A 105 7.39 -1.55 8.07
N ASP A 106 7.42 -2.61 8.86
CA ASP A 106 6.25 -3.24 9.50
C ASP A 106 5.02 -3.45 8.58
N SER A 107 3.85 -3.37 9.15
CA SER A 107 2.55 -3.37 8.46
C SER A 107 1.85 -2.01 8.63
N THR A 108 0.80 -1.76 7.85
CA THR A 108 -0.05 -0.56 7.98
C THR A 108 -0.55 -0.41 9.42
N THR A 109 -1.05 -1.48 10.03
CA THR A 109 -1.56 -1.50 11.40
C THR A 109 -0.51 -1.07 12.43
N VAL A 110 0.69 -1.65 12.37
CA VAL A 110 1.79 -1.31 13.29
C VAL A 110 2.29 0.11 13.07
N ASN A 111 2.44 0.52 11.83
CA ASN A 111 2.86 1.89 11.50
C ASN A 111 1.83 2.92 11.94
N LEU A 112 0.54 2.66 11.75
CA LEU A 112 -0.53 3.52 12.22
C LEU A 112 -0.49 3.67 13.76
N PHE A 113 -0.32 2.56 14.49
CA PHE A 113 -0.14 2.61 15.95
C PHE A 113 1.04 3.52 16.35
N LYS A 114 2.19 3.34 15.71
CA LYS A 114 3.39 4.15 15.98
C LYS A 114 3.14 5.64 15.72
N VAL A 115 2.56 5.96 14.56
CA VAL A 115 2.35 7.36 14.14
C VAL A 115 1.29 8.04 15.03
N VAL A 116 0.17 7.38 15.31
CA VAL A 116 -0.88 7.95 16.17
C VAL A 116 -0.38 8.13 17.59
N SER A 117 0.35 7.15 18.15
CA SER A 117 0.94 7.26 19.49
C SER A 117 1.94 8.42 19.58
N ALA A 118 2.78 8.59 18.57
CA ALA A 118 3.71 9.72 18.49
C ALA A 118 2.97 11.06 18.38
N ALA A 119 1.94 11.15 17.53
CA ALA A 119 1.17 12.37 17.33
C ALA A 119 0.44 12.83 18.61
N VAL A 120 -0.15 11.90 19.35
CA VAL A 120 -0.79 12.14 20.63
C VAL A 120 0.22 12.64 21.67
N SER A 121 1.43 12.06 21.69
CA SER A 121 2.50 12.48 22.61
C SER A 121 3.06 13.86 22.26
N LEU A 122 3.18 14.19 20.97
CA LEU A 122 3.67 15.47 20.50
C LEU A 122 2.67 16.64 20.67
N ARG A 123 1.39 16.31 20.76
CA ARG A 123 0.30 17.31 20.87
C ARG A 123 -0.69 16.93 21.97
N PRO A 124 -0.25 16.90 23.24
CA PRO A 124 -1.07 16.45 24.36
C PRO A 124 -2.32 17.30 24.60
N GLU A 125 -2.34 18.53 24.08
CA GLU A 125 -3.50 19.44 24.14
C GLU A 125 -4.60 19.06 23.12
N ARG A 126 -4.28 18.29 22.11
CA ARG A 126 -5.25 17.86 21.09
C ARG A 126 -5.86 16.54 21.49
N THR A 127 -7.10 16.57 21.96
CA THR A 127 -7.79 15.41 22.52
C THR A 127 -8.74 14.71 21.54
N LYS A 128 -8.72 15.08 20.27
CA LYS A 128 -9.57 14.47 19.24
C LYS A 128 -8.71 13.79 18.17
N ILE A 129 -8.98 12.50 17.96
CA ILE A 129 -8.47 11.73 16.81
C ILE A 129 -9.65 11.58 15.85
N VAL A 130 -9.60 12.22 14.69
CA VAL A 130 -10.70 12.20 13.72
C VAL A 130 -10.46 11.09 12.71
N THR A 131 -11.48 10.29 12.44
CA THR A 131 -11.47 9.24 11.42
C THR A 131 -12.84 9.17 10.73
N GLU A 132 -12.98 8.30 9.74
CA GLU A 132 -14.23 8.08 9.00
C GLU A 132 -14.88 6.76 9.43
N THR A 133 -16.22 6.72 9.40
CA THR A 133 -16.99 5.51 9.73
C THR A 133 -16.72 4.35 8.75
N ARG A 134 -16.37 4.67 7.50
CA ARG A 134 -16.07 3.71 6.44
C ARG A 134 -14.58 3.45 6.25
N ASN A 135 -13.73 3.95 7.15
CA ASN A 135 -12.31 3.61 7.13
C ASN A 135 -12.10 2.10 7.32
N PHE A 136 -10.93 1.62 6.95
CA PHE A 136 -10.62 0.20 7.14
C PHE A 136 -10.75 -0.16 8.63
N PRO A 137 -11.47 -1.24 8.99
CA PRO A 137 -11.84 -1.50 10.38
C PRO A 137 -10.67 -1.52 11.37
N THR A 138 -9.52 -2.08 10.97
CA THR A 138 -8.32 -2.13 11.82
C THR A 138 -7.78 -0.77 12.17
N ASP A 139 -7.95 0.24 11.31
CA ASP A 139 -7.46 1.60 11.56
C ASP A 139 -8.25 2.24 12.70
N ASN A 140 -9.57 2.04 12.72
CA ASN A 140 -10.44 2.49 13.80
C ASN A 140 -10.11 1.75 15.11
N TYR A 141 -9.85 0.44 15.07
CA TYR A 141 -9.46 -0.32 16.27
C TYR A 141 -8.12 0.13 16.84
N ILE A 142 -7.17 0.50 15.98
CA ILE A 142 -5.88 1.06 16.44
C ILE A 142 -6.09 2.40 17.12
N ALA A 143 -6.89 3.31 16.54
CA ALA A 143 -7.19 4.59 17.13
C ALA A 143 -7.87 4.45 18.50
N GLU A 144 -8.86 3.56 18.63
CA GLU A 144 -9.50 3.23 19.90
C GLU A 144 -8.51 2.63 20.91
N GLY A 145 -7.61 1.76 20.48
CA GLY A 145 -6.57 1.17 21.30
C GLY A 145 -5.62 2.21 21.90
N VAL A 146 -5.16 3.16 21.08
CA VAL A 146 -4.32 4.28 21.55
C VAL A 146 -5.06 5.16 22.54
N ILE A 147 -6.35 5.46 22.31
CA ILE A 147 -7.17 6.24 23.25
C ILE A 147 -7.23 5.56 24.61
N ARG A 148 -7.54 4.27 24.65
CA ARG A 148 -7.58 3.50 25.90
C ARG A 148 -6.23 3.49 26.63
N GLN A 149 -5.14 3.39 25.89
CA GLN A 149 -3.78 3.43 26.46
C GLN A 149 -3.44 4.80 27.04
N CYS A 150 -3.99 5.88 26.47
CA CYS A 150 -3.79 7.25 26.96
C CYS A 150 -4.72 7.65 28.13
N GLY A 151 -5.52 6.71 28.70
CA GLY A 151 -6.38 6.95 29.85
C GLY A 151 -7.63 7.77 29.54
N ASP A 152 -8.29 7.50 28.44
CA ASP A 152 -9.59 8.04 27.99
C ASP A 152 -9.68 9.59 27.89
N ARG A 153 -8.53 10.27 27.89
CA ARG A 153 -8.48 11.71 27.66
C ARG A 153 -8.80 12.12 26.23
N HIS A 154 -8.68 11.17 25.31
CA HIS A 154 -8.91 11.37 23.88
C HIS A 154 -10.27 10.83 23.48
N ARG A 155 -10.82 11.37 22.38
CA ARG A 155 -12.09 10.94 21.79
C ARG A 155 -11.88 10.63 20.32
N LEU A 156 -12.64 9.66 19.81
CA LEU A 156 -12.65 9.28 18.38
C LEU A 156 -13.99 9.73 17.76
N PRO A 157 -14.13 11.00 17.36
CA PRO A 157 -15.29 11.39 16.56
C PRO A 157 -15.20 10.72 15.18
N LEU A 158 -16.24 9.97 14.84
CA LEU A 158 -16.41 9.37 13.52
C LEU A 158 -17.09 10.40 12.61
N GLY A 159 -16.37 10.88 11.59
CA GLY A 159 -16.96 11.69 10.54
C GLY A 159 -17.83 10.84 9.62
N ALA A 160 -18.94 11.40 9.12
CA ALA A 160 -19.63 10.79 8.01
C ALA A 160 -18.71 10.85 6.77
N THR A 161 -18.61 9.74 6.04
CA THR A 161 -17.95 9.73 4.73
C THR A 161 -18.76 10.61 3.78
N PRO A 162 -18.17 11.54 3.04
CA PRO A 162 -18.87 12.39 2.07
C PRO A 162 -19.55 11.58 0.95
#